data_0c3deec175185e413dea8a6b0032f8c0
#
_entry.id   0c3deec175185e413dea8a6b0032f8c0
#
_cell.length_a   1.000
_cell.length_b   1.000
_cell.length_c   1.000
_cell.angle_alpha   90.00
_cell.angle_beta   90.00
_cell.angle_gamma   90.00
#
_symmetry.space_group_name_H-M   'P 1'
#
loop_
_entity.id
_entity.type
_entity.pdbx_description
1 polymer ?
#
loop_
_entity_poly.entity_id
_entity_poly.type
_entity_poly.pdbx_seq_one_letter_code
_entity_poly.pdbx_strand_id
1 'polypeptide(L)'
;MGQEIISETFGGLPAATSAEMRLLDQLAEERYGLSSESLMENAAQAAAREIENFSGISLEKTITFACGRGLNGGDGLAIARILKQKQFKVSVFICPPKKDSSYPDLVVTQMEKAKAAGVSIAAFAESPDFSRALKDSQLVVDALLGVGASGKPTGCAHFMIQEIAREKKPVIAIDIPSGLNPDTGYHSGAFVTATETLTMGLPKRGLLYPHAQKNVGILKVLDIGYPPALVQSILAMRDSKSGSKK
;
A
#
# COMPACT_ATOMS: atom_id res chain seq x y z
N MET A 1 17.19 27.44 -0.81
CA MET A 1 16.33 26.37 -1.33
C MET A 1 14.92 26.79 -1.04
N GLY A 2 14.11 27.11 -2.07
CA GLY A 2 12.71 27.49 -1.89
C GLY A 2 11.94 26.31 -1.29
N GLN A 3 11.07 26.55 -0.30
CA GLN A 3 10.13 25.54 0.16
C GLN A 3 9.23 25.16 -1.02
N GLU A 4 9.28 23.89 -1.45
CA GLU A 4 8.31 23.38 -2.40
C GLU A 4 6.92 23.49 -1.79
N ILE A 5 6.05 24.28 -2.41
CA ILE A 5 4.66 24.41 -1.97
C ILE A 5 3.95 23.11 -2.35
N ILE A 6 3.54 22.35 -1.36
CA ILE A 6 2.69 21.16 -1.55
C ILE A 6 1.22 21.57 -1.50
N SER A 7 0.39 20.87 -2.26
CA SER A 7 -1.06 20.96 -2.07
C SER A 7 -1.43 20.33 -0.72
N GLU A 8 -2.17 21.05 0.10
CA GLU A 8 -2.69 20.51 1.36
C GLU A 8 -3.89 19.57 1.16
N THR A 9 -4.39 19.51 -0.07
CA THR A 9 -5.53 18.67 -0.46
C THR A 9 -5.29 17.99 -1.79
N PHE A 10 -5.93 16.85 -2.00
CA PHE A 10 -6.00 16.15 -3.29
C PHE A 10 -7.40 15.57 -3.47
N GLY A 11 -8.06 15.90 -4.59
CA GLY A 11 -9.44 15.47 -4.85
C GLY A 11 -10.44 15.94 -3.79
N GLY A 12 -10.20 17.11 -3.16
CA GLY A 12 -11.03 17.62 -2.07
C GLY A 12 -10.75 17.00 -0.70
N LEU A 13 -9.86 16.01 -0.60
CA LEU A 13 -9.47 15.37 0.65
C LEU A 13 -8.18 15.99 1.22
N PRO A 14 -8.07 16.14 2.54
CA PRO A 14 -6.87 16.68 3.17
C PRO A 14 -5.70 15.70 3.05
N ALA A 15 -4.52 16.22 2.75
CA ALA A 15 -3.29 15.43 2.79
C ALA A 15 -2.93 15.10 4.24
N ALA A 16 -2.61 13.83 4.53
CA ALA A 16 -2.32 13.38 5.89
C ALA A 16 -0.85 12.97 6.06
N THR A 17 -0.32 13.16 7.25
CA THR A 17 0.94 12.57 7.69
C THR A 17 0.75 11.12 8.12
N SER A 18 1.84 10.37 8.18
CA SER A 18 1.83 8.99 8.70
C SER A 18 1.35 8.89 10.15
N ALA A 19 1.60 9.92 10.95
CA ALA A 19 1.09 9.99 12.34
C ALA A 19 -0.43 10.21 12.38
N GLU A 20 -0.95 11.06 11.50
CA GLU A 20 -2.39 11.30 11.39
C GLU A 20 -3.14 10.09 10.85
N MET A 21 -2.58 9.35 9.90
CA MET A 21 -3.17 8.10 9.43
C MET A 21 -3.30 7.07 10.56
N ARG A 22 -2.25 6.88 11.36
CA ARG A 22 -2.31 5.99 12.54
C ARG A 22 -3.37 6.43 13.56
N LEU A 23 -3.48 7.74 13.79
CA LEU A 23 -4.51 8.29 14.68
C LEU A 23 -5.92 8.08 14.12
N LEU A 24 -6.10 8.22 12.80
CA LEU A 24 -7.38 7.92 12.12
C LEU A 24 -7.79 6.47 12.33
N ASP A 25 -6.87 5.50 12.10
CA ASP A 25 -7.15 4.08 12.30
C ASP A 25 -7.55 3.80 13.74
N GLN A 26 -6.79 4.32 14.71
CA GLN A 26 -7.10 4.17 16.14
C GLN A 26 -8.48 4.75 16.50
N LEU A 27 -8.77 5.98 16.08
CA LEU A 27 -10.04 6.63 16.38
C LEU A 27 -11.22 6.01 15.62
N ALA A 28 -11.00 5.45 14.43
CA ALA A 28 -12.01 4.69 13.69
C ALA A 28 -12.47 3.48 14.51
N GLU A 29 -11.54 2.75 15.11
CA GLU A 29 -11.85 1.61 15.97
C GLU A 29 -12.49 2.05 17.30
N GLU A 30 -11.86 2.98 18.03
CA GLU A 30 -12.30 3.39 19.37
C GLU A 30 -13.66 4.09 19.38
N ARG A 31 -13.95 4.95 18.40
CA ARG A 31 -15.15 5.82 18.41
C ARG A 31 -16.26 5.33 17.50
N TYR A 32 -15.94 4.57 16.47
CA TYR A 32 -16.89 4.15 15.44
C TYR A 32 -17.01 2.64 15.30
N GLY A 33 -16.23 1.86 16.05
CA GLY A 33 -16.26 0.40 15.99
C GLY A 33 -15.77 -0.19 14.67
N LEU A 34 -15.05 0.60 13.87
CA LEU A 34 -14.47 0.14 12.61
C LEU A 34 -13.15 -0.57 12.89
N SER A 35 -13.18 -1.88 12.99
CA SER A 35 -11.99 -2.68 13.23
C SER A 35 -10.97 -2.55 12.09
N SER A 36 -9.69 -2.74 12.42
CA SER A 36 -8.60 -2.79 11.44
C SER A 36 -8.88 -3.83 10.34
N GLU A 37 -9.55 -4.95 10.67
CA GLU A 37 -9.96 -5.96 9.69
C GLU A 37 -11.01 -5.43 8.73
N SER A 38 -12.00 -4.67 9.22
CA SER A 38 -13.04 -4.06 8.38
C SER A 38 -12.45 -3.01 7.45
N LEU A 39 -11.54 -2.17 7.96
CA LEU A 39 -10.86 -1.16 7.14
C LEU A 39 -10.01 -1.82 6.04
N MET A 40 -9.27 -2.89 6.38
CA MET A 40 -8.47 -3.66 5.41
C MET A 40 -9.36 -4.33 4.34
N GLU A 41 -10.50 -4.89 4.72
CA GLU A 41 -11.43 -5.50 3.76
C GLU A 41 -12.03 -4.46 2.80
N ASN A 42 -12.44 -3.29 3.31
CA ASN A 42 -12.93 -2.18 2.49
C ASN A 42 -11.85 -1.67 1.52
N ALA A 43 -10.62 -1.50 2.02
CA ALA A 43 -9.47 -1.12 1.22
C ALA A 43 -9.21 -2.13 0.10
N ALA A 44 -9.22 -3.42 0.44
CA ALA A 44 -8.99 -4.49 -0.51
C ALA A 44 -10.09 -4.57 -1.59
N GLN A 45 -11.35 -4.37 -1.22
CA GLN A 45 -12.48 -4.31 -2.16
C GLN A 45 -12.34 -3.13 -3.13
N ALA A 46 -11.97 -1.95 -2.61
CA ALA A 46 -11.77 -0.76 -3.44
C ALA A 46 -10.56 -0.94 -4.38
N ALA A 47 -9.43 -1.43 -3.86
CA ALA A 47 -8.22 -1.66 -4.67
C ALA A 47 -8.43 -2.73 -5.74
N ALA A 48 -9.13 -3.83 -5.42
CA ALA A 48 -9.44 -4.86 -6.39
C ALA A 48 -10.25 -4.32 -7.58
N ARG A 49 -11.24 -3.43 -7.32
CA ARG A 49 -12.00 -2.77 -8.39
C ARG A 49 -11.12 -1.91 -9.30
N GLU A 50 -10.17 -1.16 -8.73
CA GLU A 50 -9.25 -0.35 -9.52
C GLU A 50 -8.31 -1.23 -10.36
N ILE A 51 -7.82 -2.35 -9.81
CA ILE A 51 -6.98 -3.30 -10.53
C ILE A 51 -7.76 -3.96 -11.68
N GLU A 52 -9.02 -4.34 -11.47
CA GLU A 52 -9.89 -4.88 -12.53
C GLU A 52 -10.08 -3.90 -13.70
N ASN A 53 -10.10 -2.60 -13.40
CA ASN A 53 -10.26 -1.54 -14.39
C ASN A 53 -8.93 -1.05 -14.98
N PHE A 54 -7.79 -1.63 -14.56
CA PHE A 54 -6.48 -1.25 -15.07
C PHE A 54 -6.38 -1.57 -16.57
N SER A 55 -5.92 -0.61 -17.36
CA SER A 55 -5.86 -0.73 -18.81
C SER A 55 -4.99 -1.92 -19.27
N GLY A 56 -5.57 -2.79 -20.09
CA GLY A 56 -4.89 -3.95 -20.64
C GLY A 56 -4.85 -5.17 -19.71
N ILE A 57 -5.56 -5.13 -18.56
CA ILE A 57 -5.65 -6.29 -17.68
C ILE A 57 -6.41 -7.44 -18.35
N SER A 58 -5.99 -8.68 -18.12
CA SER A 58 -6.57 -9.89 -18.69
C SER A 58 -6.66 -11.01 -17.66
N LEU A 59 -7.74 -11.79 -17.71
CA LEU A 59 -7.89 -12.98 -16.85
C LEU A 59 -6.88 -14.09 -17.20
N GLU A 60 -6.38 -14.10 -18.45
CA GLU A 60 -5.48 -15.14 -18.95
C GLU A 60 -4.02 -14.96 -18.46
N LYS A 61 -3.63 -13.74 -18.11
CA LYS A 61 -2.27 -13.42 -17.69
C LYS A 61 -2.19 -13.24 -16.17
N THR A 62 -1.04 -13.53 -15.61
CA THR A 62 -0.82 -13.48 -14.17
C THR A 62 -0.61 -12.05 -13.66
N ILE A 63 -1.16 -11.76 -12.48
CA ILE A 63 -0.84 -10.60 -11.64
C ILE A 63 0.03 -11.12 -10.50
N THR A 64 1.24 -10.55 -10.35
CA THR A 64 2.14 -10.93 -9.26
C THR A 64 2.10 -9.90 -8.14
N PHE A 65 1.84 -10.37 -6.94
CA PHE A 65 1.83 -9.58 -5.71
C PHE A 65 3.14 -9.73 -4.96
N ALA A 66 3.78 -8.60 -4.66
CA ALA A 66 4.91 -8.50 -3.78
C ALA A 66 4.44 -7.98 -2.42
N CYS A 67 4.34 -8.85 -1.42
CA CYS A 67 3.78 -8.54 -0.12
C CYS A 67 4.87 -8.42 0.95
N GLY A 68 4.78 -7.36 1.76
CA GLY A 68 5.60 -7.19 2.95
C GLY A 68 5.12 -8.05 4.11
N ARG A 69 5.86 -8.00 5.21
CA ARG A 69 5.52 -8.72 6.45
C ARG A 69 4.52 -7.98 7.35
N GLY A 70 4.24 -6.71 7.06
CA GLY A 70 3.34 -5.85 7.83
C GLY A 70 1.95 -5.74 7.23
N LEU A 71 1.14 -4.81 7.75
CA LEU A 71 -0.27 -4.65 7.37
C LEU A 71 -0.45 -4.38 5.86
N ASN A 72 0.45 -3.61 5.23
CA ASN A 72 0.38 -3.43 3.77
C ASN A 72 0.48 -4.75 2.99
N GLY A 73 1.29 -5.71 3.49
CA GLY A 73 1.29 -7.08 2.97
C GLY A 73 -0.04 -7.80 3.18
N GLY A 74 -0.71 -7.53 4.31
CA GLY A 74 -2.06 -7.98 4.59
C GLY A 74 -3.08 -7.45 3.58
N ASP A 75 -3.01 -6.15 3.25
CA ASP A 75 -3.83 -5.55 2.18
C ASP A 75 -3.59 -6.27 0.84
N GLY A 76 -2.32 -6.51 0.48
CA GLY A 76 -1.96 -7.25 -0.73
C GLY A 76 -2.55 -8.67 -0.77
N LEU A 77 -2.52 -9.39 0.35
CA LEU A 77 -3.12 -10.73 0.48
C LEU A 77 -4.65 -10.68 0.31
N ALA A 78 -5.32 -9.70 0.93
CA ALA A 78 -6.76 -9.52 0.81
C ALA A 78 -7.18 -9.19 -0.62
N ILE A 79 -6.45 -8.29 -1.30
CA ILE A 79 -6.67 -7.93 -2.71
C ILE A 79 -6.47 -9.16 -3.62
N ALA A 80 -5.38 -9.91 -3.43
CA ALA A 80 -5.09 -11.12 -4.19
C ALA A 80 -6.21 -12.17 -4.05
N ARG A 81 -6.75 -12.34 -2.83
CA ARG A 81 -7.91 -13.19 -2.56
C ARG A 81 -9.13 -12.78 -3.35
N ILE A 82 -9.48 -11.49 -3.33
CA ILE A 82 -10.66 -10.96 -4.03
C ILE A 82 -10.51 -11.15 -5.54
N LEU A 83 -9.36 -10.84 -6.11
CA LEU A 83 -9.10 -11.03 -7.53
C LEU A 83 -9.11 -12.52 -7.93
N LYS A 84 -8.62 -13.41 -7.07
CA LYS A 84 -8.69 -14.86 -7.28
C LYS A 84 -10.14 -15.35 -7.34
N GLN A 85 -11.00 -14.85 -6.43
CA GLN A 85 -12.45 -15.17 -6.46
C GLN A 85 -13.12 -14.66 -7.74
N LYS A 86 -12.60 -13.61 -8.35
CA LYS A 86 -13.02 -13.06 -9.64
C LYS A 86 -12.31 -13.73 -10.85
N GLN A 87 -11.70 -14.89 -10.64
CA GLN A 87 -11.06 -15.73 -11.66
C GLN A 87 -9.76 -15.17 -12.26
N PHE A 88 -9.17 -14.12 -11.70
CA PHE A 88 -7.84 -13.69 -12.11
C PHE A 88 -6.76 -14.71 -11.73
N LYS A 89 -5.75 -14.84 -12.58
CA LYS A 89 -4.54 -15.59 -12.25
C LYS A 89 -3.66 -14.72 -11.35
N VAL A 90 -3.51 -15.10 -10.09
CA VAL A 90 -2.72 -14.36 -9.11
C VAL A 90 -1.64 -15.24 -8.49
N SER A 91 -0.47 -14.68 -8.25
CA SER A 91 0.60 -15.29 -7.47
C SER A 91 1.08 -14.29 -6.42
N VAL A 92 1.33 -14.75 -5.21
CA VAL A 92 1.77 -13.93 -4.10
C VAL A 92 3.14 -14.39 -3.61
N PHE A 93 4.06 -13.44 -3.50
CA PHE A 93 5.35 -13.62 -2.82
C PHE A 93 5.37 -12.72 -1.60
N ILE A 94 5.58 -13.31 -0.42
CA ILE A 94 5.55 -12.57 0.85
C ILE A 94 6.92 -12.60 1.53
N CYS A 95 7.34 -11.43 2.04
CA CYS A 95 8.52 -11.35 2.89
C CYS A 95 8.31 -12.13 4.17
N PRO A 96 9.24 -13.03 4.57
CA PRO A 96 9.15 -13.73 5.84
C PRO A 96 9.21 -12.75 7.03
N PRO A 97 8.70 -13.13 8.20
CA PRO A 97 8.88 -12.35 9.41
C PRO A 97 10.37 -12.20 9.74
N LYS A 98 10.71 -11.23 10.58
CA LYS A 98 12.08 -11.12 11.10
C LYS A 98 12.40 -12.34 11.96
N LYS A 99 13.70 -12.65 12.08
CA LYS A 99 14.15 -13.69 13.02
C LYS A 99 13.54 -13.45 14.41
N ASP A 100 13.08 -14.51 15.03
CA ASP A 100 12.46 -14.51 16.36
C ASP A 100 11.17 -13.63 16.45
N SER A 101 10.46 -13.46 15.34
CA SER A 101 9.15 -12.76 15.30
C SER A 101 8.14 -13.52 14.45
N SER A 102 6.85 -13.17 14.61
CA SER A 102 5.74 -13.67 13.81
C SER A 102 5.20 -12.57 12.88
N TYR A 103 4.33 -12.94 11.95
CA TYR A 103 3.46 -11.98 11.29
C TYR A 103 2.45 -11.39 12.28
N PRO A 104 1.99 -10.14 12.10
CA PRO A 104 0.82 -9.63 12.81
C PRO A 104 -0.40 -10.54 12.60
N ASP A 105 -1.26 -10.68 13.62
CA ASP A 105 -2.41 -11.59 13.56
C ASP A 105 -3.32 -11.34 12.37
N LEU A 106 -3.55 -10.06 12.02
CA LEU A 106 -4.35 -9.70 10.86
C LEU A 106 -3.72 -10.17 9.53
N VAL A 107 -2.39 -10.16 9.42
CA VAL A 107 -1.68 -10.69 8.24
C VAL A 107 -1.82 -12.21 8.17
N VAL A 108 -1.72 -12.91 9.31
CA VAL A 108 -1.97 -14.36 9.39
C VAL A 108 -3.38 -14.68 8.94
N THR A 109 -4.38 -13.96 9.45
CA THR A 109 -5.79 -14.11 9.08
C THR A 109 -6.00 -13.93 7.56
N GLN A 110 -5.41 -12.88 6.95
CA GLN A 110 -5.54 -12.66 5.52
C GLN A 110 -4.80 -13.73 4.70
N MET A 111 -3.67 -14.22 5.19
CA MET A 111 -2.95 -15.33 4.54
C MET A 111 -3.78 -16.62 4.52
N GLU A 112 -4.43 -16.95 5.60
CA GLU A 112 -5.32 -18.11 5.70
C GLU A 112 -6.53 -17.97 4.77
N LYS A 113 -7.18 -16.81 4.78
CA LYS A 113 -8.30 -16.51 3.86
C LYS A 113 -7.89 -16.61 2.39
N ALA A 114 -6.69 -16.09 2.04
CA ALA A 114 -6.18 -16.13 0.68
C ALA A 114 -5.85 -17.57 0.25
N LYS A 115 -5.23 -18.39 1.12
CA LYS A 115 -4.98 -19.81 0.88
C LYS A 115 -6.28 -20.58 0.67
N ALA A 116 -7.28 -20.34 1.52
CA ALA A 116 -8.60 -20.96 1.41
C ALA A 116 -9.31 -20.63 0.08
N ALA A 117 -9.07 -19.45 -0.47
CA ALA A 117 -9.55 -19.05 -1.80
C ALA A 117 -8.70 -19.60 -2.97
N GLY A 118 -7.67 -20.39 -2.69
CA GLY A 118 -6.79 -21.00 -3.71
C GLY A 118 -5.72 -20.06 -4.27
N VAL A 119 -5.33 -19.03 -3.53
CA VAL A 119 -4.18 -18.18 -3.89
C VAL A 119 -2.89 -18.93 -3.61
N SER A 120 -2.00 -19.00 -4.60
CA SER A 120 -0.63 -19.51 -4.42
C SER A 120 0.21 -18.46 -3.69
N ILE A 121 0.72 -18.80 -2.51
CA ILE A 121 1.54 -17.93 -1.67
C ILE A 121 2.89 -18.60 -1.44
N ALA A 122 3.96 -17.97 -1.91
CA ALA A 122 5.32 -18.39 -1.67
C ALA A 122 6.02 -17.43 -0.69
N ALA A 123 6.70 -17.98 0.32
CA ALA A 123 7.63 -17.18 1.11
C ALA A 123 8.84 -16.83 0.22
N PHE A 124 9.16 -15.53 0.16
CA PHE A 124 10.35 -15.11 -0.59
C PHE A 124 11.60 -15.50 0.17
N ALA A 125 12.30 -16.47 -0.37
CA ALA A 125 13.65 -16.86 0.06
C ALA A 125 14.56 -16.69 -1.15
N GLU A 126 14.97 -15.47 -1.49
CA GLU A 126 15.93 -15.13 -2.59
C GLU A 126 15.74 -16.00 -3.84
N SER A 127 14.47 -16.16 -4.24
CA SER A 127 14.04 -17.20 -5.14
C SER A 127 14.12 -16.76 -6.60
N PRO A 128 14.76 -17.51 -7.49
CA PRO A 128 14.64 -17.34 -8.93
C PRO A 128 13.20 -17.40 -9.43
N ASP A 129 12.28 -17.96 -8.63
CA ASP A 129 10.88 -18.05 -8.96
C ASP A 129 10.18 -16.69 -8.90
N PHE A 130 10.60 -15.77 -8.02
CA PHE A 130 10.06 -14.42 -8.01
C PHE A 130 10.41 -13.65 -9.28
N SER A 131 11.70 -13.68 -9.69
CA SER A 131 12.13 -13.03 -10.93
C SER A 131 11.43 -13.62 -12.15
N ARG A 132 11.20 -14.95 -12.18
CA ARG A 132 10.44 -15.61 -13.25
C ARG A 132 8.98 -15.15 -13.24
N ALA A 133 8.32 -15.12 -12.07
CA ALA A 133 6.96 -14.67 -11.94
C ALA A 133 6.78 -13.23 -12.39
N LEU A 134 7.74 -12.34 -12.07
CA LEU A 134 7.72 -10.95 -12.55
C LEU A 134 7.79 -10.87 -14.08
N LYS A 135 8.67 -11.67 -14.72
CA LYS A 135 8.80 -11.71 -16.19
C LYS A 135 7.50 -12.14 -16.87
N ASP A 136 6.82 -13.12 -16.29
CA ASP A 136 5.58 -13.68 -16.85
C ASP A 136 4.34 -12.85 -16.49
N SER A 137 4.48 -11.85 -15.60
CA SER A 137 3.39 -11.00 -15.16
C SER A 137 2.98 -9.96 -16.20
N GLN A 138 1.69 -9.70 -16.28
CA GLN A 138 1.15 -8.52 -16.96
C GLN A 138 1.20 -7.27 -16.07
N LEU A 139 1.09 -7.44 -14.76
CA LEU A 139 1.03 -6.41 -13.75
C LEU A 139 1.68 -6.90 -12.45
N VAL A 140 2.41 -6.02 -11.80
CA VAL A 140 2.94 -6.23 -10.45
C VAL A 140 2.18 -5.37 -9.47
N VAL A 141 1.78 -5.94 -8.34
CA VAL A 141 1.18 -5.20 -7.23
C VAL A 141 2.21 -5.11 -6.12
N ASP A 142 2.68 -3.89 -5.85
CA ASP A 142 3.59 -3.56 -4.76
C ASP A 142 2.80 -3.32 -3.48
N ALA A 143 2.83 -4.29 -2.59
CA ALA A 143 2.27 -4.25 -1.23
C ALA A 143 3.37 -4.54 -0.18
N LEU A 144 4.62 -4.10 -0.44
CA LEU A 144 5.76 -4.39 0.44
C LEU A 144 5.78 -3.50 1.68
N LEU A 145 5.75 -2.18 1.49
CA LEU A 145 5.91 -1.18 2.54
C LEU A 145 4.83 -0.11 2.43
N GLY A 146 4.05 0.10 3.48
CA GLY A 146 3.03 1.15 3.57
C GLY A 146 3.44 2.27 4.53
N VAL A 147 2.45 3.06 4.98
CA VAL A 147 2.62 4.23 5.87
C VAL A 147 3.32 3.92 7.19
N GLY A 148 3.28 2.67 7.65
CA GLY A 148 3.96 2.23 8.88
C GLY A 148 5.47 2.00 8.73
N ALA A 149 5.98 1.94 7.50
CA ALA A 149 7.39 1.71 7.26
C ALA A 149 8.22 2.99 7.43
N SER A 150 9.42 2.85 7.96
CA SER A 150 10.35 3.96 8.13
C SER A 150 11.78 3.54 7.80
N GLY A 151 12.58 4.50 7.34
CA GLY A 151 13.98 4.29 7.01
C GLY A 151 14.20 3.57 5.68
N LYS A 152 15.43 3.12 5.47
CA LYS A 152 15.88 2.46 4.24
C LYS A 152 15.32 1.03 4.15
N PRO A 153 14.74 0.62 3.02
CA PRO A 153 14.38 -0.77 2.80
C PRO A 153 15.59 -1.70 2.95
N THR A 154 15.40 -2.82 3.64
CA THR A 154 16.46 -3.81 3.91
C THR A 154 15.95 -5.24 3.70
N GLY A 155 16.89 -6.20 3.56
CA GLY A 155 16.59 -7.62 3.43
C GLY A 155 15.62 -7.93 2.29
N CYS A 156 14.62 -8.77 2.55
CA CYS A 156 13.64 -9.23 1.55
C CYS A 156 12.96 -8.08 0.80
N ALA A 157 12.47 -7.06 1.49
CA ALA A 157 11.80 -5.92 0.85
C ALA A 157 12.76 -5.17 -0.11
N HIS A 158 14.00 -4.95 0.30
CA HIS A 158 15.01 -4.34 -0.57
C HIS A 158 15.23 -5.15 -1.85
N PHE A 159 15.40 -6.47 -1.70
CA PHE A 159 15.58 -7.37 -2.83
C PHE A 159 14.41 -7.36 -3.80
N MET A 160 13.19 -7.51 -3.26
CA MET A 160 11.98 -7.51 -4.09
C MET A 160 11.79 -6.18 -4.84
N ILE A 161 12.06 -5.05 -4.20
CA ILE A 161 12.02 -3.72 -4.85
C ILE A 161 13.01 -3.66 -6.02
N GLN A 162 14.24 -4.17 -5.85
CA GLN A 162 15.23 -4.19 -6.92
C GLN A 162 14.82 -5.07 -8.10
N GLU A 163 14.23 -6.24 -7.85
CA GLU A 163 13.73 -7.12 -8.91
C GLU A 163 12.56 -6.48 -9.66
N ILE A 164 11.61 -5.85 -8.95
CA ILE A 164 10.49 -5.11 -9.56
C ILE A 164 11.03 -4.00 -10.49
N ALA A 165 11.99 -3.22 -10.01
CA ALA A 165 12.58 -2.13 -10.80
C ALA A 165 13.34 -2.64 -12.05
N ARG A 166 13.94 -3.84 -11.98
CA ARG A 166 14.66 -4.47 -13.11
C ARG A 166 13.72 -4.91 -14.22
N GLU A 167 12.57 -5.48 -13.88
CA GLU A 167 11.67 -6.10 -14.86
C GLU A 167 10.81 -5.09 -15.63
N LYS A 168 10.74 -3.83 -15.19
CA LYS A 168 10.04 -2.70 -15.86
C LYS A 168 8.59 -3.04 -16.28
N LYS A 169 7.91 -3.85 -15.52
CA LYS A 169 6.49 -4.13 -15.72
C LYS A 169 5.65 -2.96 -15.20
N PRO A 170 4.39 -2.80 -15.67
CA PRO A 170 3.46 -1.92 -14.98
C PRO A 170 3.34 -2.30 -13.50
N VAL A 171 3.35 -1.29 -12.62
CA VAL A 171 3.25 -1.50 -11.17
C VAL A 171 2.09 -0.70 -10.61
N ILE A 172 1.23 -1.36 -9.84
CA ILE A 172 0.27 -0.69 -8.95
C ILE A 172 0.83 -0.78 -7.53
N ALA A 173 1.10 0.39 -6.92
CA ALA A 173 1.51 0.48 -5.52
C ALA A 173 0.30 0.59 -4.60
N ILE A 174 0.27 -0.24 -3.57
CA ILE A 174 -0.76 -0.21 -2.53
C ILE A 174 -0.29 0.71 -1.40
N ASP A 175 -1.11 1.67 -1.06
CA ASP A 175 -0.90 2.72 -0.08
C ASP A 175 0.15 3.76 -0.49
N ILE A 176 1.41 3.36 -0.65
CA ILE A 176 2.52 4.18 -1.14
C ILE A 176 3.50 3.32 -1.95
N PRO A 177 4.19 3.86 -2.96
CA PRO A 177 5.28 3.14 -3.61
C PRO A 177 6.36 2.78 -2.58
N SER A 178 6.68 1.50 -2.48
CA SER A 178 7.61 1.00 -1.46
C SER A 178 8.98 1.67 -1.56
N GLY A 179 9.47 2.15 -0.43
CA GLY A 179 10.72 2.89 -0.33
C GLY A 179 10.58 4.41 -0.34
N LEU A 180 9.41 4.97 -0.69
CA LEU A 180 9.11 6.38 -0.49
C LEU A 180 8.73 6.66 0.97
N ASN A 181 9.11 7.83 1.45
CA ASN A 181 8.68 8.31 2.75
C ASN A 181 7.28 8.93 2.65
N PRO A 182 6.27 8.47 3.44
CA PRO A 182 4.89 8.93 3.34
C PRO A 182 4.70 10.42 3.66
N ASP A 183 5.61 11.02 4.41
CA ASP A 183 5.49 12.40 4.87
C ASP A 183 6.28 13.39 4.00
N THR A 184 7.38 12.95 3.38
CA THR A 184 8.29 13.81 2.63
C THR A 184 8.41 13.49 1.15
N GLY A 185 7.97 12.31 0.70
CA GLY A 185 8.10 11.85 -0.68
C GLY A 185 9.53 11.51 -1.13
N TYR A 186 10.53 11.68 -0.25
CA TYR A 186 11.90 11.26 -0.54
C TYR A 186 12.08 9.76 -0.32
N HIS A 187 13.08 9.20 -0.97
CA HIS A 187 13.50 7.81 -0.77
C HIS A 187 14.95 7.74 -0.27
N SER A 188 15.26 6.69 0.47
CA SER A 188 16.60 6.43 1.01
C SER A 188 17.08 5.04 0.61
N GLY A 189 17.42 4.85 -0.66
CA GLY A 189 17.87 3.56 -1.20
C GLY A 189 16.94 3.01 -2.26
N ALA A 190 16.62 1.70 -2.21
CA ALA A 190 15.73 1.06 -3.18
C ALA A 190 14.29 1.57 -3.03
N PHE A 191 13.62 1.82 -4.14
CA PHE A 191 12.23 2.28 -4.20
C PHE A 191 11.54 1.76 -5.46
N VAL A 192 10.21 1.71 -5.40
CA VAL A 192 9.35 1.37 -6.51
C VAL A 192 8.96 2.63 -7.27
N THR A 193 8.92 2.53 -8.60
CA THR A 193 8.27 3.51 -9.48
C THR A 193 6.97 2.89 -9.96
N ALA A 194 5.86 3.43 -9.49
CA ALA A 194 4.53 2.94 -9.80
C ALA A 194 3.97 3.56 -11.10
N THR A 195 3.18 2.79 -11.82
CA THR A 195 2.30 3.29 -12.89
C THR A 195 1.10 3.99 -12.25
N GLU A 196 0.54 3.38 -11.21
CA GLU A 196 -0.54 3.92 -10.40
C GLU A 196 -0.27 3.66 -8.92
N THR A 197 -0.67 4.60 -8.07
CA THR A 197 -0.67 4.43 -6.61
C THR A 197 -2.09 4.50 -6.09
N LEU A 198 -2.52 3.43 -5.44
CA LEU A 198 -3.82 3.30 -4.78
C LEU A 198 -3.62 3.59 -3.28
N THR A 199 -3.75 4.85 -2.89
CA THR A 199 -3.57 5.24 -1.49
C THR A 199 -4.88 5.14 -0.72
N MET A 200 -4.84 4.67 0.52
CA MET A 200 -6.01 4.31 1.30
C MET A 200 -6.44 5.43 2.24
N GLY A 201 -7.74 5.71 2.29
CA GLY A 201 -8.39 6.68 3.17
C GLY A 201 -8.09 8.11 2.79
N LEU A 202 -6.89 8.59 3.10
CA LEU A 202 -6.44 9.95 2.76
C LEU A 202 -5.15 9.94 1.94
N PRO A 203 -4.92 10.97 1.08
CA PRO A 203 -3.66 11.14 0.39
C PRO A 203 -2.55 11.43 1.39
N LYS A 204 -1.42 10.70 1.31
CA LYS A 204 -0.26 10.97 2.16
C LYS A 204 0.50 12.19 1.62
N ARG A 205 0.94 13.08 2.51
CA ARG A 205 1.64 14.34 2.13
C ARG A 205 2.81 14.07 1.19
N GLY A 206 3.60 13.05 1.46
CA GLY A 206 4.76 12.67 0.66
C GLY A 206 4.42 12.35 -0.79
N LEU A 207 3.21 11.88 -1.09
CA LEU A 207 2.77 11.56 -2.45
C LEU A 207 2.45 12.79 -3.28
N LEU A 208 2.24 13.95 -2.65
CA LEU A 208 1.84 15.19 -3.33
C LEU A 208 3.01 16.10 -3.68
N TYR A 209 4.23 15.79 -3.23
CA TYR A 209 5.41 16.58 -3.59
C TYR A 209 5.77 16.41 -5.07
N PRO A 210 6.15 17.51 -5.77
CA PRO A 210 6.55 17.43 -7.18
C PRO A 210 7.66 16.42 -7.46
N HIS A 211 8.66 16.31 -6.58
CA HIS A 211 9.77 15.37 -6.73
C HIS A 211 9.35 13.90 -6.60
N ALA A 212 8.23 13.61 -5.92
CA ALA A 212 7.70 12.25 -5.76
C ALA A 212 6.87 11.78 -6.97
N GLN A 213 6.31 12.70 -7.75
CA GLN A 213 5.32 12.41 -8.79
C GLN A 213 5.76 11.35 -9.79
N LYS A 214 7.03 11.38 -10.21
CA LYS A 214 7.60 10.39 -11.13
C LYS A 214 7.59 8.95 -10.59
N ASN A 215 7.57 8.80 -9.25
CA ASN A 215 7.55 7.51 -8.59
C ASN A 215 6.13 7.09 -8.16
N VAL A 216 5.23 8.06 -8.00
CA VAL A 216 3.83 7.85 -7.61
C VAL A 216 2.97 7.42 -8.81
N GLY A 217 3.27 7.95 -10.00
CA GLY A 217 2.42 7.74 -11.18
C GLY A 217 1.04 8.39 -11.00
N ILE A 218 -0.01 7.72 -11.48
CA ILE A 218 -1.39 8.18 -11.32
C ILE A 218 -1.83 7.89 -9.88
N LEU A 219 -2.09 8.96 -9.11
CA LEU A 219 -2.56 8.81 -7.73
C LEU A 219 -4.08 8.68 -7.69
N LYS A 220 -4.57 7.63 -7.03
CA LYS A 220 -5.98 7.42 -6.72
C LYS A 220 -6.14 7.25 -5.21
N VAL A 221 -7.11 7.95 -4.62
CA VAL A 221 -7.44 7.83 -3.20
C VAL A 221 -8.64 6.90 -3.07
N LEU A 222 -8.47 5.81 -2.34
CA LEU A 222 -9.52 4.83 -2.11
C LEU A 222 -10.28 5.17 -0.83
N ASP A 223 -11.61 5.25 -0.94
CA ASP A 223 -12.47 5.30 0.23
C ASP A 223 -12.47 3.93 0.92
N ILE A 224 -12.09 3.92 2.19
CA ILE A 224 -12.04 2.72 3.03
C ILE A 224 -13.10 2.74 4.15
N GLY A 225 -13.99 3.74 4.12
CA GLY A 225 -15.13 3.85 5.03
C GLY A 225 -14.84 4.70 6.27
N TYR A 226 -13.87 5.61 6.24
CA TYR A 226 -13.73 6.58 7.34
C TYR A 226 -14.95 7.51 7.39
N PRO A 227 -15.60 7.66 8.57
CA PRO A 227 -16.68 8.63 8.73
C PRO A 227 -16.20 10.06 8.44
N PRO A 228 -16.94 10.86 7.68
CA PRO A 228 -16.57 12.26 7.39
C PRO A 228 -16.27 13.08 8.64
N ALA A 229 -17.03 12.86 9.72
CA ALA A 229 -16.80 13.54 11.01
C ALA A 229 -15.43 13.20 11.62
N LEU A 230 -14.94 11.96 11.41
CA LEU A 230 -13.61 11.55 11.87
C LEU A 230 -12.51 12.29 11.10
N VAL A 231 -12.63 12.37 9.77
CA VAL A 231 -11.67 13.11 8.93
C VAL A 231 -11.63 14.58 9.32
N GLN A 232 -12.80 15.21 9.54
CA GLN A 232 -12.88 16.60 9.99
C GLN A 232 -12.24 16.83 11.37
N SER A 233 -12.35 15.87 12.28
CA SER A 233 -11.73 15.97 13.62
C SER A 233 -10.22 16.09 13.57
N ILE A 234 -9.55 15.41 12.61
CA ILE A 234 -8.09 15.51 12.41
C ILE A 234 -7.71 16.93 11.93
N LEU A 235 -8.49 17.52 11.04
CA LEU A 235 -8.25 18.91 10.59
C LEU A 235 -8.37 19.90 11.75
N ALA A 236 -9.42 19.78 12.56
CA ALA A 236 -9.60 20.63 13.74
C ALA A 236 -8.44 20.53 14.75
N MET A 237 -7.85 19.34 14.90
CA MET A 237 -6.65 19.15 15.73
C MET A 237 -5.40 19.84 15.20
N ARG A 238 -5.26 20.03 13.88
CA ARG A 238 -4.17 20.83 13.27
C ARG A 238 -4.29 22.30 13.66
N ASP A 239 -5.49 22.85 13.50
CA ASP A 239 -5.77 24.27 13.76
C ASP A 239 -5.49 24.62 15.22
N SER A 240 -5.88 23.74 16.16
CA SER A 240 -5.62 23.93 17.58
C SER A 240 -4.13 23.94 17.94
N LYS A 241 -3.31 23.11 17.26
CA LYS A 241 -1.84 23.07 17.47
C LYS A 241 -1.11 24.26 16.84
N SER A 242 -1.65 24.83 15.77
CA SER A 242 -1.08 26.02 15.11
C SER A 242 -1.38 27.31 15.90
N GLY A 243 -2.54 27.38 16.56
CA GLY A 243 -2.94 28.52 17.41
C GLY A 243 -2.19 28.63 18.73
N SER A 244 -1.58 27.55 19.22
CA SER A 244 -0.82 27.52 20.50
C SER A 244 0.64 27.93 20.38
N LYS A 245 1.11 28.31 19.19
CA LYS A 245 2.51 28.73 18.90
C LYS A 245 2.67 30.22 18.59
N LYS A 246 1.64 31.02 18.90
CA LYS A 246 1.72 32.49 18.80
C LYS A 246 1.94 33.13 20.16
#